data_64c2a27c45805e246195fec8d66e4477
#
_entry.id   64c2a27c45805e246195fec8d66e4477
#
_cell.length_a   1.000
_cell.length_b   1.000
_cell.length_c   1.000
_cell.angle_alpha   90.00
_cell.angle_beta   90.00
_cell.angle_gamma   90.00
#
_symmetry.space_group_name_H-M   'P 1'
#
loop_
_entity.id
_entity.type
_entity.pdbx_description
1 polymer ?
#
loop_
_entity_poly.entity_id
_entity_poly.type
_entity_poly.pdbx_seq_one_letter_code
_entity_poly.pdbx_strand_id
1 'polypeptide(L)'
;MLLTTTPNLEGRPIRHYLGLVHGESILGANLFRDILASIRDLIGGRARAYETTLERAREMALQELSRRARLLGADAVVGVRIDVEVLGQAGGMLMACASGTAVELEPDAQLPPPFPHRHNEYPSGNPLNSLDL
;
A
#
# COMPACT_ATOMS: atom_id res chain seq x y z
N MET A 1 -3.54 9.60 -9.32
CA MET A 1 -3.67 8.35 -10.09
C MET A 1 -4.53 7.37 -9.32
N LEU A 2 -5.45 6.71 -9.99
CA LEU A 2 -6.28 5.68 -9.35
C LEU A 2 -5.53 4.34 -9.29
N LEU A 3 -5.46 3.76 -8.09
CA LEU A 3 -4.96 2.41 -7.85
C LEU A 3 -6.12 1.55 -7.36
N THR A 4 -6.32 0.40 -7.95
CA THR A 4 -7.42 -0.49 -7.56
C THR A 4 -7.00 -1.96 -7.62
N THR A 5 -7.54 -2.75 -6.71
CA THR A 5 -7.35 -4.21 -6.69
C THR A 5 -8.26 -4.92 -7.71
N THR A 6 -9.26 -4.23 -8.25
CA THR A 6 -10.15 -4.78 -9.27
C THR A 6 -9.44 -4.93 -10.61
N PRO A 7 -9.83 -5.89 -11.45
CA PRO A 7 -9.20 -6.10 -12.77
C PRO A 7 -9.62 -5.06 -13.81
N ASN A 8 -10.68 -4.33 -13.56
CA ASN A 8 -11.21 -3.28 -14.43
C ASN A 8 -11.80 -2.15 -13.58
N LEU A 9 -12.18 -1.08 -14.26
CA LEU A 9 -12.86 0.08 -13.66
C LEU A 9 -14.26 0.17 -14.22
N GLU A 10 -15.27 0.05 -13.35
CA GLU A 10 -16.66 0.20 -13.75
C GLU A 10 -16.92 1.63 -14.25
N GLY A 11 -17.58 1.74 -15.41
CA GLY A 11 -17.86 3.03 -16.04
C GLY A 11 -16.65 3.69 -16.73
N ARG A 12 -15.48 3.05 -16.72
CA ARG A 12 -14.28 3.54 -17.40
C ARG A 12 -13.56 2.44 -18.16
N PRO A 13 -13.90 2.24 -19.43
CA PRO A 13 -13.24 1.22 -20.24
C PRO A 13 -11.73 1.45 -20.35
N ILE A 14 -10.98 0.38 -20.27
CA ILE A 14 -9.55 0.39 -20.54
C ILE A 14 -9.34 0.47 -22.04
N ARG A 15 -8.61 1.49 -22.47
CA ARG A 15 -8.24 1.69 -23.88
C ARG A 15 -6.99 0.91 -24.25
N HIS A 16 -5.95 1.04 -23.43
CA HIS A 16 -4.68 0.33 -23.63
C HIS A 16 -4.12 -0.21 -22.32
N TYR A 17 -3.56 -1.41 -22.39
CA TYR A 17 -2.73 -1.98 -21.35
C TYR A 17 -1.28 -1.58 -21.62
N LEU A 18 -0.67 -0.84 -20.70
CA LEU A 18 0.68 -0.32 -20.87
C LEU A 18 1.76 -1.23 -20.31
N GLY A 19 1.35 -2.24 -19.54
CA GLY A 19 2.24 -3.25 -19.03
C GLY A 19 2.25 -3.37 -17.50
N LEU A 20 3.06 -4.30 -17.03
CA LEU A 20 3.26 -4.53 -15.61
C LEU A 20 4.08 -3.42 -14.99
N VAL A 21 3.66 -2.98 -13.81
CA VAL A 21 4.39 -2.04 -12.97
C VAL A 21 4.53 -2.61 -11.56
N HIS A 22 5.60 -2.23 -10.93
CA HIS A 22 5.85 -2.61 -9.54
C HIS A 22 6.54 -1.45 -8.80
N GLY A 23 6.39 -1.45 -7.50
CA GLY A 23 7.05 -0.52 -6.62
C GLY A 23 7.48 -1.24 -5.35
N GLU A 24 8.71 -1.01 -4.92
CA GLU A 24 9.26 -1.61 -3.72
C GLU A 24 9.61 -0.53 -2.70
N SER A 25 9.50 -0.91 -1.43
CA SER A 25 10.12 -0.18 -0.34
C SER A 25 10.84 -1.14 0.58
N ILE A 26 12.03 -0.76 1.00
CA ILE A 26 12.85 -1.55 1.91
C ILE A 26 13.14 -0.70 3.12
N LEU A 27 12.72 -1.15 4.29
CA LEU A 27 13.08 -0.58 5.57
C LEU A 27 14.32 -1.31 6.10
N GLY A 28 15.41 -0.54 6.25
CA GLY A 28 16.72 -1.08 6.64
C GLY A 28 16.74 -1.63 8.06
N ALA A 29 17.77 -2.44 8.32
CA ALA A 29 17.96 -3.19 9.54
C ALA A 29 17.91 -2.34 10.82
N ASN A 30 18.46 -1.15 10.80
CA ASN A 30 18.52 -0.29 11.99
C ASN A 30 17.14 0.21 12.41
N LEU A 31 16.36 0.71 11.45
CA LEU A 31 15.01 1.20 11.72
C LEU A 31 14.09 0.09 12.21
N PHE A 32 14.18 -1.09 11.59
CA PHE A 32 13.37 -2.25 11.98
C PHE A 32 13.80 -2.82 13.33
N ARG A 33 15.11 -2.84 13.64
CA ARG A 33 15.61 -3.23 14.97
C ARG A 33 15.16 -2.27 16.06
N ASP A 34 15.19 -0.97 15.80
CA ASP A 34 14.73 0.04 16.76
C ASP A 34 13.25 -0.13 17.08
N ILE A 35 12.45 -0.43 16.06
CA ILE A 35 11.03 -0.72 16.21
C ILE A 35 10.81 -2.03 16.98
N LEU A 36 11.54 -3.09 16.65
CA LEU A 36 11.48 -4.36 17.38
C LEU A 36 12.01 -4.25 18.82
N ALA A 37 13.03 -3.43 19.07
CA ALA A 37 13.54 -3.20 20.41
C ALA A 37 12.55 -2.39 21.27
N SER A 38 11.89 -1.39 20.70
CA SER A 38 10.81 -0.67 21.39
C SER A 38 9.61 -1.56 21.71
N ILE A 39 9.47 -2.66 20.99
CA ILE A 39 8.46 -3.70 21.18
C ILE A 39 8.69 -4.52 22.47
N ARG A 40 9.92 -4.67 22.94
CA ARG A 40 10.22 -5.51 24.14
C ARG A 40 9.79 -4.87 25.45
N ASP A 41 9.66 -3.54 25.50
CA ASP A 41 9.47 -2.80 26.74
C ASP A 41 8.02 -2.37 27.01
N LEU A 42 7.10 -2.53 26.06
CA LEU A 42 5.72 -2.03 26.18
C LEU A 42 4.69 -3.07 25.76
N ILE A 43 4.10 -3.74 26.75
CA ILE A 43 2.88 -4.54 26.56
C ILE A 43 1.74 -3.59 26.16
N GLY A 44 1.29 -3.63 24.88
CA GLY A 44 0.19 -2.82 24.36
C GLY A 44 0.54 -1.74 23.35
N GLY A 45 1.75 -1.16 23.34
CA GLY A 45 2.25 -0.25 22.29
C GLY A 45 2.87 -0.95 21.09
N ARG A 46 3.05 -2.25 21.20
CA ARG A 46 3.74 -3.12 20.24
C ARG A 46 3.11 -3.15 18.86
N ALA A 47 1.81 -3.40 18.84
CA ALA A 47 1.06 -3.56 17.61
C ALA A 47 1.03 -2.25 16.81
N ARG A 48 0.92 -1.11 17.46
CA ARG A 48 0.84 0.20 16.81
C ARG A 48 2.13 0.61 16.11
N ALA A 49 3.29 0.43 16.77
CA ALA A 49 4.57 0.74 16.15
C ALA A 49 4.84 -0.14 14.94
N TYR A 50 4.52 -1.42 15.03
CA TYR A 50 4.66 -2.38 13.94
C TYR A 50 3.66 -2.09 12.81
N GLU A 51 2.39 -1.84 13.13
CA GLU A 51 1.36 -1.48 12.16
C GLU A 51 1.70 -0.19 11.42
N THR A 52 2.15 0.84 12.11
CA THR A 52 2.57 2.11 11.51
C THR A 52 3.73 1.90 10.54
N THR A 53 4.67 1.04 10.88
CA THR A 53 5.81 0.72 10.01
C THR A 53 5.39 -0.06 8.78
N LEU A 54 4.51 -1.04 8.93
CA LEU A 54 3.93 -1.80 7.81
C LEU A 54 3.14 -0.88 6.88
N GLU A 55 2.32 0.00 7.44
CA GLU A 55 1.54 0.96 6.68
C GLU A 55 2.44 1.90 5.88
N ARG A 56 3.48 2.43 6.51
CA ARG A 56 4.47 3.27 5.83
C ARG A 56 5.19 2.54 4.70
N ALA A 57 5.58 1.29 4.92
CA ALA A 57 6.23 0.47 3.89
C ALA A 57 5.31 0.24 2.69
N ARG A 58 4.04 -0.09 2.93
CA ARG A 58 3.02 -0.25 1.89
C ARG A 58 2.79 1.05 1.12
N GLU A 59 2.65 2.15 1.84
CA GLU A 59 2.43 3.47 1.25
C GLU A 59 3.57 3.88 0.33
N MET A 60 4.81 3.70 0.76
CA MET A 60 6.00 3.95 -0.05
C MET A 60 6.05 3.07 -1.31
N ALA A 61 5.71 1.79 -1.19
CA ALA A 61 5.63 0.89 -2.33
C ALA A 61 4.56 1.32 -3.35
N LEU A 62 3.38 1.74 -2.87
CA LEU A 62 2.31 2.26 -3.74
C LEU A 62 2.67 3.59 -4.39
N GLN A 63 3.38 4.47 -3.70
CA GLN A 63 3.87 5.73 -4.27
C GLN A 63 4.86 5.46 -5.40
N GLU A 64 5.77 4.52 -5.22
CA GLU A 64 6.73 4.13 -6.25
C GLU A 64 6.03 3.46 -7.45
N LEU A 65 5.06 2.58 -7.19
CA LEU A 65 4.20 2.00 -8.22
C LEU A 65 3.52 3.08 -9.06
N SER A 66 2.90 4.07 -8.40
CA SER A 66 2.25 5.20 -9.06
C SER A 66 3.21 6.02 -9.90
N ARG A 67 4.40 6.28 -9.37
CA ARG A 67 5.43 7.04 -10.08
C ARG A 67 5.83 6.35 -11.38
N ARG A 68 6.10 5.05 -11.31
CA ARG A 68 6.47 4.25 -12.49
C ARG A 68 5.34 4.17 -13.51
N ALA A 69 4.10 4.00 -13.05
CA ALA A 69 2.94 4.00 -13.94
C ALA A 69 2.76 5.34 -14.67
N ARG A 70 2.96 6.46 -13.99
CA ARG A 70 2.92 7.79 -14.62
C ARG A 70 3.99 7.95 -15.71
N LEU A 71 5.17 7.40 -15.52
CA LEU A 71 6.22 7.43 -16.54
C LEU A 71 5.84 6.68 -17.81
N LEU A 72 4.94 5.69 -17.71
CA LEU A 72 4.37 4.98 -18.85
C LEU A 72 3.19 5.73 -19.51
N GLY A 73 2.75 6.84 -18.94
CA GLY A 73 1.58 7.57 -19.41
C GLY A 73 0.25 6.97 -18.92
N ALA A 74 0.25 6.21 -17.84
CA ALA A 74 -0.95 5.57 -17.33
C ALA A 74 -1.90 6.55 -16.64
N ASP A 75 -3.20 6.29 -16.79
CA ASP A 75 -4.27 6.97 -16.04
C ASP A 75 -4.60 6.24 -14.73
N ALA A 76 -4.40 4.93 -14.71
CA ALA A 76 -4.69 4.09 -13.54
C ALA A 76 -3.79 2.86 -13.49
N VAL A 77 -3.76 2.20 -12.33
CA VAL A 77 -3.20 0.86 -12.16
C VAL A 77 -4.29 -0.06 -11.62
N VAL A 78 -4.56 -1.14 -12.33
CA VAL A 78 -5.57 -2.13 -11.98
C VAL A 78 -4.92 -3.42 -11.49
N GLY A 79 -5.69 -4.25 -10.77
CA GLY A 79 -5.20 -5.52 -10.24
C GLY A 79 -4.04 -5.36 -9.26
N VAL A 80 -4.03 -4.27 -8.49
CA VAL A 80 -2.95 -4.00 -7.53
C VAL A 80 -2.92 -5.06 -6.44
N ARG A 81 -1.73 -5.59 -6.22
CA ARG A 81 -1.42 -6.49 -5.11
C ARG A 81 -0.24 -5.94 -4.32
N ILE A 82 -0.28 -6.13 -3.01
CA ILE A 82 0.79 -5.75 -2.10
C ILE A 82 1.20 -6.96 -1.30
N ASP A 83 2.47 -7.27 -1.34
CA ASP A 83 3.11 -8.30 -0.53
C ASP A 83 4.13 -7.66 0.42
N VAL A 84 4.25 -8.20 1.61
CA VAL A 84 5.21 -7.74 2.62
C VAL A 84 6.02 -8.94 3.08
N GLU A 85 7.33 -8.81 3.05
CA GLU A 85 8.27 -9.86 3.45
C GLU A 85 9.28 -9.32 4.45
N VAL A 86 9.63 -10.17 5.40
CA VAL A 86 10.72 -9.92 6.34
C VAL A 86 11.97 -10.61 5.80
N LEU A 87 13.02 -9.84 5.57
CA LEU A 87 14.26 -10.29 4.97
C LEU A 87 15.43 -10.20 5.94
N GLY A 88 16.49 -10.93 5.63
CA GLY A 88 17.76 -10.90 6.35
C GLY A 88 17.81 -11.86 7.53
N GLN A 89 19.03 -12.05 8.05
CA GLN A 89 19.26 -12.85 9.25
C GLN A 89 18.64 -12.15 10.46
N ALA A 90 17.92 -12.91 11.27
CA ALA A 90 17.18 -12.43 12.43
C ALA A 90 16.09 -11.38 12.13
N GLY A 91 15.54 -11.34 10.90
CA GLY A 91 14.43 -10.45 10.55
C GLY A 91 14.79 -8.97 10.53
N GLY A 92 16.03 -8.63 10.12
CA GLY A 92 16.55 -7.26 10.19
C GLY A 92 16.05 -6.30 9.12
N MET A 93 15.27 -6.76 8.11
CA MET A 93 14.77 -5.93 7.02
C MET A 93 13.33 -6.24 6.70
N LEU A 94 12.55 -5.22 6.38
CA LEU A 94 11.17 -5.33 5.92
C LEU A 94 11.10 -4.82 4.48
N MET A 95 10.55 -5.63 3.60
CA MET A 95 10.27 -5.26 2.21
C MET A 95 8.78 -5.27 1.95
N ALA A 96 8.26 -4.20 1.37
CA ALA A 96 6.93 -4.18 0.78
C ALA A 96 7.07 -4.08 -0.74
N CYS A 97 6.33 -4.88 -1.46
CA CYS A 97 6.27 -4.88 -2.92
C CYS A 97 4.83 -4.71 -3.36
N ALA A 98 4.57 -3.70 -4.17
CA ALA A 98 3.31 -3.50 -4.84
C ALA A 98 3.47 -3.82 -6.33
N SER A 99 2.50 -4.50 -6.93
CA SER A 99 2.47 -4.81 -8.35
C SER A 99 1.08 -4.57 -8.93
N GLY A 100 1.00 -4.35 -10.23
CA GLY A 100 -0.26 -4.15 -10.93
C GLY A 100 -0.04 -3.92 -12.40
N THR A 101 -1.13 -3.65 -13.12
CA THR A 101 -1.11 -3.35 -14.56
C THR A 101 -1.43 -1.88 -14.79
N ALA A 102 -0.50 -1.16 -15.38
CA ALA A 102 -0.70 0.22 -15.81
C ALA A 102 -1.62 0.25 -17.03
N VAL A 103 -2.62 1.13 -17.01
CA VAL A 103 -3.64 1.23 -18.06
C VAL A 103 -3.90 2.67 -18.46
N GLU A 104 -4.21 2.86 -19.73
CA GLU A 104 -4.80 4.08 -20.28
C GLU A 104 -6.31 3.87 -20.41
N LEU A 105 -7.09 4.86 -20.02
CA LEU A 105 -8.55 4.80 -20.01
C LEU A 105 -9.14 5.59 -21.17
N GLU A 106 -10.37 5.28 -21.56
CA GLU A 106 -11.10 6.06 -22.54
C GLU A 106 -11.31 7.51 -22.06
N PRO A 107 -11.10 8.53 -22.94
CA PRO A 107 -11.07 9.94 -22.52
C PRO A 107 -12.36 10.48 -21.94
N ASP A 108 -13.51 9.95 -22.36
CA ASP A 108 -14.84 10.50 -22.06
C ASP A 108 -15.57 9.78 -20.91
N ALA A 109 -14.91 8.84 -20.27
CA ALA A 109 -15.51 8.16 -19.16
C ALA A 109 -15.54 9.07 -17.91
N GLN A 110 -16.75 9.37 -17.41
CA GLN A 110 -16.89 10.06 -16.14
C GLN A 110 -16.24 9.21 -15.04
N LEU A 111 -15.16 9.74 -14.47
CA LEU A 111 -14.58 9.16 -13.27
C LEU A 111 -15.65 9.08 -12.17
N PRO A 112 -15.85 7.91 -11.57
CA PRO A 112 -16.39 7.95 -10.24
C PRO A 112 -15.47 8.85 -9.39
N PRO A 113 -16.01 9.63 -8.47
CA PRO A 113 -15.17 10.46 -7.63
C PRO A 113 -14.07 9.60 -7.02
N PRO A 114 -12.84 10.12 -6.91
CA PRO A 114 -11.79 9.37 -6.24
C PRO A 114 -12.35 8.89 -4.91
N PHE A 115 -12.06 7.64 -4.56
CA PHE A 115 -12.44 7.13 -3.25
C PHE A 115 -12.13 8.23 -2.26
N PRO A 116 -13.10 8.67 -1.45
CA PRO A 116 -12.78 9.64 -0.42
C PRO A 116 -11.59 9.04 0.31
N HIS A 117 -10.48 9.77 0.32
CA HIS A 117 -9.36 9.42 1.18
C HIS A 117 -9.91 9.48 2.60
N ARG A 118 -10.61 8.45 2.99
CA ARG A 118 -10.78 8.22 4.40
C ARG A 118 -9.37 7.92 4.86
N HIS A 119 -8.72 8.95 5.39
CA HIS A 119 -7.73 8.68 6.41
C HIS A 119 -8.29 7.49 7.17
N ASN A 120 -7.51 6.47 7.37
CA ASN A 120 -7.89 5.25 8.06
C ASN A 120 -8.39 5.56 9.49
N GLU A 121 -9.37 6.42 9.57
CA GLU A 121 -10.25 6.51 10.71
C GLU A 121 -11.18 5.30 10.59
N TYR A 122 -10.65 4.14 10.96
CA TYR A 122 -11.54 3.11 11.46
C TYR A 122 -12.45 3.82 12.45
N PRO A 123 -13.77 3.79 12.25
CA PRO A 123 -14.68 4.44 13.18
C PRO A 123 -14.25 4.04 14.58
N SER A 124 -14.17 5.01 15.47
CA SER A 124 -13.78 4.85 16.87
C SER A 124 -14.70 3.91 17.68
N GLY A 125 -15.46 3.10 17.00
CA GLY A 125 -16.33 2.04 17.46
C GLY A 125 -15.98 0.66 16.93
N ASN A 126 -14.74 0.44 16.47
CA ASN A 126 -14.29 -0.92 16.16
C ASN A 126 -14.40 -1.78 17.42
N PRO A 127 -15.22 -2.86 17.40
CA PRO A 127 -15.39 -3.75 18.55
C PRO A 127 -14.07 -4.37 19.04
N LEU A 128 -13.00 -4.31 18.22
CA LEU A 128 -11.67 -4.74 18.64
C LEU A 128 -10.95 -3.71 19.54
N ASN A 129 -11.42 -2.46 19.59
CA ASN A 129 -10.91 -1.46 20.53
C ASN A 129 -11.57 -1.54 21.90
N SER A 130 -12.61 -2.34 22.06
CA SER A 130 -13.30 -2.58 23.34
C SER A 130 -12.80 -3.82 24.07
N LEU A 131 -11.81 -4.51 23.54
CA LEU A 131 -11.09 -5.55 24.27
C LEU A 131 -10.03 -4.88 25.15
N ASP A 132 -10.47 -4.13 26.15
CA ASP A 132 -9.69 -3.82 27.34
C ASP A 132 -9.44 -5.13 28.09
N LEU A 133 -8.35 -5.74 27.73
CA LEU A 133 -7.75 -6.79 28.54
C LEU A 133 -6.45 -6.29 29.11
#